data_907ccb56974b56e0477e940cddef6e0a
#
_entry.id   907ccb56974b56e0477e940cddef6e0a
#
_cell.length_a   1.000
_cell.length_b   1.000
_cell.length_c   1.000
_cell.angle_alpha   90.00
_cell.angle_beta   90.00
_cell.angle_gamma   90.00
#
_symmetry.space_group_name_H-M   'P 1'
#
loop_
_entity.id
_entity.type
_entity.pdbx_description
1 polymer ?
#
loop_
_entity_poly.entity_id
_entity_poly.type
_entity_poly.pdbx_seq_one_letter_code
_entity_poly.pdbx_strand_id
1 'polypeptide(L)'
;MIDHIGLTVSDLPRAQAVSAARAPLGYRLLAEFPAEVSGSGAVGGFGVAPKPDLWLAAGTPNRAPVPVALRMPARELLQACQAAALRAGGRDHGAPGPRPHYHAHYYGACLLDPDAHNLEVVCHEPVPAAPGRP
;
A
#
# COMPACT_ATOMS: atom_id res chain seq x y z
N MET A 1 16.92 7.51 7.06
CA MET A 1 15.95 6.38 7.02
C MET A 1 14.57 6.94 7.33
N ILE A 2 13.55 6.65 6.51
CA ILE A 2 12.17 7.06 6.78
C ILE A 2 11.63 6.15 7.87
N ASP A 3 11.03 6.72 8.92
CA ASP A 3 10.46 5.97 10.03
C ASP A 3 8.98 5.64 9.79
N HIS A 4 8.22 6.61 9.33
CA HIS A 4 6.82 6.47 8.94
C HIS A 4 6.42 7.58 7.98
N ILE A 5 5.29 7.40 7.33
CA ILE A 5 4.62 8.42 6.50
C ILE A 5 3.18 8.60 6.97
N GLY A 6 2.64 9.79 6.77
CA GLY A 6 1.24 10.13 7.06
C GLY A 6 0.52 10.62 5.82
N LEU A 7 -0.70 10.12 5.60
CA LEU A 7 -1.62 10.61 4.58
C LEU A 7 -2.90 11.11 5.23
N THR A 8 -3.39 12.25 4.78
CA THR A 8 -4.73 12.73 5.15
C THR A 8 -5.74 12.25 4.13
N VAL A 9 -6.83 11.66 4.60
CA VAL A 9 -7.88 11.03 3.79
C VAL A 9 -9.26 11.58 4.15
N SER A 10 -10.15 11.67 3.17
CA SER A 10 -11.51 12.18 3.38
C SER A 10 -12.43 11.17 4.05
N ASP A 11 -12.18 9.88 3.84
CA ASP A 11 -12.97 8.77 4.36
C ASP A 11 -12.02 7.72 4.97
N LEU A 12 -11.75 7.86 6.27
CA LEU A 12 -10.81 6.99 6.96
C LEU A 12 -11.21 5.50 6.89
N PRO A 13 -12.48 5.09 7.13
CA PRO A 13 -12.89 3.69 7.01
C PRO A 13 -12.62 3.08 5.63
N ARG A 14 -12.90 3.81 4.56
CA ARG A 14 -12.64 3.33 3.20
C ARG A 14 -11.15 3.22 2.90
N ALA A 15 -10.35 4.22 3.29
CA ALA A 15 -8.90 4.19 3.13
C ALA A 15 -8.26 3.06 3.96
N GLN A 16 -8.77 2.81 5.17
CA GLN A 16 -8.36 1.67 6.00
C GLN A 16 -8.68 0.33 5.34
N ALA A 17 -9.86 0.16 4.72
CA ALA A 17 -10.23 -1.08 4.02
C ALA A 17 -9.26 -1.38 2.86
N VAL A 18 -8.89 -0.37 2.06
CA VAL A 18 -7.89 -0.50 1.00
C VAL A 18 -6.51 -0.85 1.58
N SER A 19 -6.14 -0.22 2.69
CA SER A 19 -4.85 -0.49 3.36
C SER A 19 -4.79 -1.88 3.97
N ALA A 20 -5.91 -2.39 4.51
CA ALA A 20 -6.02 -3.74 5.09
C ALA A 20 -5.85 -4.86 4.05
N ALA A 21 -5.99 -4.57 2.75
CA ALA A 21 -5.74 -5.53 1.67
C ALA A 21 -4.30 -6.06 1.64
N ARG A 22 -3.37 -5.44 2.39
CA ARG A 22 -1.98 -5.88 2.55
C ARG A 22 -1.78 -6.92 3.66
N ALA A 23 -2.87 -7.41 4.27
CA ALA A 23 -2.82 -8.41 5.33
C ALA A 23 -2.00 -9.68 4.99
N PRO A 24 -1.95 -10.18 3.74
CA PRO A 24 -1.09 -11.31 3.38
C PRO A 24 0.40 -11.07 3.63
N LEU A 25 0.83 -9.81 3.77
CA LEU A 25 2.20 -9.43 4.11
C LEU A 25 2.44 -9.29 5.61
N GLY A 26 1.46 -9.61 6.45
CA GLY A 26 1.49 -9.26 7.86
C GLY A 26 1.21 -7.79 8.13
N TYR A 27 0.90 -7.01 7.08
CA TYR A 27 0.60 -5.59 7.17
C TYR A 27 -0.84 -5.40 7.63
N ARG A 28 -1.01 -4.83 8.80
CA ARG A 28 -2.33 -4.70 9.44
C ARG A 28 -2.46 -3.40 10.20
N LEU A 29 -3.68 -3.07 10.59
CA LEU A 29 -3.94 -1.98 11.52
C LEU A 29 -3.37 -2.36 12.91
N LEU A 30 -2.43 -1.58 13.40
CA LEU A 30 -1.72 -1.81 14.67
C LEU A 30 -2.13 -0.83 15.76
N ALA A 31 -2.61 0.36 15.38
CA ALA A 31 -3.00 1.39 16.32
C ALA A 31 -4.13 2.24 15.75
N GLU A 32 -5.04 2.67 16.60
CA GLU A 32 -6.06 3.67 16.28
C GLU A 32 -6.14 4.69 17.41
N PHE A 33 -6.29 5.95 17.02
CA PHE A 33 -6.50 7.04 17.96
C PHE A 33 -7.68 7.90 17.50
N PRO A 34 -8.64 8.18 18.39
CA PRO A 34 -9.72 9.11 18.08
C PRO A 34 -9.23 10.55 17.99
N ALA A 35 -10.04 11.44 17.46
CA ALA A 35 -9.68 12.84 17.22
C ALA A 35 -9.26 13.58 18.49
N GLU A 36 -9.86 13.24 19.64
CA GLU A 36 -9.57 13.84 20.94
C GLU A 36 -8.13 13.55 21.40
N VAL A 37 -7.58 12.41 20.99
CA VAL A 37 -6.21 12.00 21.34
C VAL A 37 -5.19 12.53 20.33
N SER A 38 -5.51 12.47 19.03
CA SER A 38 -4.61 12.90 17.97
C SER A 38 -4.51 14.42 17.82
N GLY A 39 -5.58 15.14 18.23
CA GLY A 39 -5.67 16.60 18.10
C GLY A 39 -5.97 17.10 16.68
N SER A 40 -6.12 16.22 15.70
CA SER A 40 -6.29 16.62 14.29
C SER A 40 -7.34 15.83 13.50
N GLY A 41 -7.91 14.78 14.07
CA GLY A 41 -8.85 13.86 13.44
C GLY A 41 -8.56 12.42 13.87
N ALA A 42 -9.48 11.50 13.65
CA ALA A 42 -9.21 10.09 13.93
C ALA A 42 -8.06 9.59 13.04
N VAL A 43 -7.19 8.75 13.58
CA VAL A 43 -6.03 8.21 12.87
C VAL A 43 -5.93 6.71 13.02
N GLY A 44 -5.48 6.03 11.96
CA GLY A 44 -5.17 4.61 11.98
C GLY A 44 -3.74 4.36 11.50
N GLY A 45 -2.98 3.58 12.27
CA GLY A 45 -1.59 3.22 11.99
C GLY A 45 -1.48 1.80 11.46
N PHE A 46 -0.96 1.64 10.26
CA PHE A 46 -0.73 0.37 9.60
C PHE A 46 0.76 0.02 9.56
N GLY A 47 1.06 -1.26 9.59
CA GLY A 47 2.44 -1.76 9.50
C GLY A 47 2.53 -3.25 9.77
N VAL A 48 3.76 -3.75 9.76
CA VAL A 48 4.11 -5.07 10.30
C VAL A 48 4.52 -4.88 11.76
N ALA A 49 3.90 -5.67 12.66
CA ALA A 49 4.18 -5.54 14.09
C ALA A 49 5.70 -5.58 14.38
N PRO A 50 6.17 -4.83 15.37
CA PRO A 50 5.38 -4.14 16.41
C PRO A 50 5.01 -2.69 16.08
N LYS A 51 5.44 -2.11 14.96
CA LYS A 51 5.39 -0.67 14.72
C LYS A 51 4.66 -0.29 13.42
N PRO A 52 3.73 0.68 13.49
CA PRO A 52 3.16 1.27 12.27
C PRO A 52 4.20 2.10 11.52
N ASP A 53 4.14 2.06 10.19
CA ASP A 53 4.95 2.88 9.29
C ASP A 53 4.12 3.70 8.29
N LEU A 54 2.81 3.43 8.20
CA LEU A 54 1.84 4.21 7.44
C LEU A 54 0.72 4.68 8.36
N TRP A 55 0.52 5.98 8.48
CA TRP A 55 -0.57 6.59 9.23
C TRP A 55 -1.59 7.21 8.29
N LEU A 56 -2.86 6.88 8.48
CA LEU A 56 -4.00 7.48 7.80
C LEU A 56 -4.74 8.38 8.79
N ALA A 57 -4.88 9.65 8.48
CA ALA A 57 -5.58 10.64 9.30
C ALA A 57 -6.86 11.12 8.60
N ALA A 58 -7.99 11.13 9.31
CA ALA A 58 -9.21 11.73 8.81
C ALA A 58 -9.06 13.25 8.69
N GLY A 59 -9.43 13.83 7.56
CA GLY A 59 -9.37 15.27 7.34
C GLY A 59 -9.47 15.66 5.88
N THR A 60 -8.99 16.86 5.55
CA THR A 60 -8.90 17.30 4.17
C THR A 60 -7.73 16.60 3.49
N PRO A 61 -7.95 15.83 2.41
CA PRO A 61 -6.90 15.14 1.70
C PRO A 61 -5.80 16.07 1.22
N ASN A 62 -4.59 15.55 1.07
CA ASN A 62 -3.49 16.27 0.45
C ASN A 62 -3.92 16.77 -0.94
N ARG A 63 -3.69 18.03 -1.26
CA ARG A 63 -4.12 18.64 -2.54
C ARG A 63 -3.44 17.97 -3.74
N ALA A 64 -2.16 17.63 -3.62
CA ALA A 64 -1.47 16.79 -4.58
C ALA A 64 -1.52 15.34 -4.07
N PRO A 65 -2.02 14.38 -4.86
CA PRO A 65 -1.99 12.97 -4.49
C PRO A 65 -0.56 12.52 -4.18
N VAL A 66 -0.40 11.79 -3.08
CA VAL A 66 0.92 11.31 -2.64
C VAL A 66 1.16 9.90 -3.17
N PRO A 67 2.29 9.64 -3.87
CA PRO A 67 2.67 8.28 -4.22
C PRO A 67 3.36 7.59 -3.03
N VAL A 68 2.94 6.36 -2.76
CA VAL A 68 3.55 5.50 -1.74
C VAL A 68 3.80 4.13 -2.35
N ALA A 69 5.05 3.72 -2.42
CA ALA A 69 5.44 2.40 -2.91
C ALA A 69 5.84 1.49 -1.74
N LEU A 70 5.26 0.29 -1.72
CA LEU A 70 5.54 -0.75 -0.74
C LEU A 70 6.26 -1.92 -1.41
N ARG A 71 7.38 -2.33 -0.82
CA ARG A 71 8.13 -3.47 -1.31
C ARG A 71 7.45 -4.79 -0.95
N MET A 72 7.35 -5.68 -1.94
CA MET A 72 6.83 -7.05 -1.82
C MET A 72 7.97 -8.06 -1.99
N PRO A 73 7.99 -9.13 -1.18
CA PRO A 73 9.03 -10.15 -1.30
C PRO A 73 8.81 -11.12 -2.49
N ALA A 74 7.61 -11.13 -3.07
CA ALA A 74 7.26 -12.03 -4.18
C ALA A 74 6.19 -11.40 -5.09
N ARG A 75 6.22 -11.77 -6.38
CA ARG A 75 5.26 -11.26 -7.39
C ARG A 75 3.85 -11.75 -7.13
N GLU A 76 3.69 -12.98 -6.65
CA GLU A 76 2.39 -13.56 -6.30
C GLU A 76 1.70 -12.79 -5.17
N LEU A 77 2.47 -12.39 -4.16
CA LEU A 77 1.96 -11.56 -3.06
C LEU A 77 1.58 -10.16 -3.54
N LEU A 78 2.36 -9.59 -4.46
CA LEU A 78 2.04 -8.32 -5.09
C LEU A 78 0.70 -8.40 -5.84
N GLN A 79 0.50 -9.43 -6.67
CA GLN A 79 -0.73 -9.65 -7.42
C GLN A 79 -1.93 -9.85 -6.49
N ALA A 80 -1.78 -10.66 -5.46
CA ALA A 80 -2.82 -10.89 -4.46
C ALA A 80 -3.19 -9.61 -3.70
N CYS A 81 -2.19 -8.80 -3.33
CA CYS A 81 -2.37 -7.53 -2.66
C CYS A 81 -3.17 -6.54 -3.53
N GLN A 82 -2.77 -6.37 -4.80
CA GLN A 82 -3.51 -5.49 -5.70
C GLN A 82 -4.94 -5.96 -5.90
N ALA A 83 -5.16 -7.26 -6.18
CA ALA A 83 -6.50 -7.79 -6.35
C ALA A 83 -7.39 -7.57 -5.11
N ALA A 84 -6.84 -7.74 -3.92
CA ALA A 84 -7.55 -7.48 -2.67
C ALA A 84 -7.87 -5.99 -2.48
N ALA A 85 -6.93 -5.11 -2.80
CA ALA A 85 -7.13 -3.66 -2.70
C ALA A 85 -8.20 -3.15 -3.67
N LEU A 86 -8.25 -3.68 -4.90
CA LEU A 86 -9.32 -3.37 -5.86
C LEU A 86 -10.69 -3.81 -5.34
N ARG A 87 -10.79 -5.02 -4.77
CA ARG A 87 -12.05 -5.49 -4.13
C ARG A 87 -12.47 -4.63 -2.93
N ALA A 88 -11.52 -4.05 -2.23
CA ALA A 88 -11.76 -3.16 -1.09
C ALA A 88 -12.14 -1.72 -1.49
N GLY A 89 -12.25 -1.43 -2.78
CA GLY A 89 -12.67 -0.12 -3.29
C GLY A 89 -11.55 0.77 -3.83
N GLY A 90 -10.32 0.25 -3.95
CA GLY A 90 -9.26 0.88 -4.73
C GLY A 90 -9.61 0.92 -6.21
N ARG A 91 -9.02 1.85 -6.95
CA ARG A 91 -9.19 1.95 -8.41
C ARG A 91 -7.89 1.55 -9.11
N ASP A 92 -8.01 0.77 -10.19
CA ASP A 92 -6.84 0.38 -10.97
C ASP A 92 -6.14 1.62 -11.56
N HIS A 93 -4.82 1.65 -11.43
CA HIS A 93 -3.95 2.70 -11.99
C HIS A 93 -2.71 2.10 -12.67
N GLY A 94 -2.64 0.81 -12.79
CA GLY A 94 -1.57 0.08 -13.46
C GLY A 94 -1.51 -1.38 -13.02
N ALA A 95 -1.94 -2.26 -13.92
CA ALA A 95 -1.96 -3.70 -13.67
C ALA A 95 -0.57 -4.26 -13.30
N PRO A 96 -0.49 -5.38 -12.56
CA PRO A 96 0.75 -6.06 -12.25
C PRO A 96 1.53 -6.39 -13.52
N GLY A 97 2.80 -6.02 -13.56
CA GLY A 97 3.63 -6.28 -14.72
C GLY A 97 5.07 -5.80 -14.56
N PRO A 98 5.96 -6.27 -15.44
CA PRO A 98 7.33 -5.79 -15.47
C PRO A 98 7.41 -4.32 -15.91
N ARG A 99 8.37 -3.59 -15.35
CA ARG A 99 8.67 -2.20 -15.70
C ARG A 99 10.17 -2.09 -16.05
N PRO A 100 10.60 -2.65 -17.19
CA PRO A 100 12.03 -2.78 -17.53
C PRO A 100 12.74 -1.44 -17.72
N HIS A 101 11.98 -0.36 -17.95
CA HIS A 101 12.52 0.99 -18.04
C HIS A 101 13.05 1.54 -16.70
N TYR A 102 12.66 0.95 -15.56
CA TYR A 102 13.27 1.23 -14.27
C TYR A 102 14.51 0.35 -14.03
N HIS A 103 14.33 -0.97 -14.11
CA HIS A 103 15.41 -1.97 -14.14
C HIS A 103 14.86 -3.38 -14.47
N ALA A 104 15.77 -4.31 -14.82
CA ALA A 104 15.41 -5.63 -15.35
C ALA A 104 14.46 -6.46 -14.48
N HIS A 105 14.51 -6.29 -13.16
CA HIS A 105 13.69 -7.06 -12.20
C HIS A 105 12.54 -6.27 -11.59
N TYR A 106 12.31 -5.03 -12.06
CA TYR A 106 11.22 -4.22 -11.54
C TYR A 106 9.87 -4.81 -11.98
N TYR A 107 9.09 -5.25 -11.03
CA TYR A 107 7.72 -5.71 -11.23
C TYR A 107 6.82 -4.90 -10.31
N GLY A 108 5.83 -4.22 -10.84
CA GLY A 108 5.01 -3.29 -10.07
C GLY A 108 3.55 -3.31 -10.47
N ALA A 109 2.71 -2.85 -9.55
CA ALA A 109 1.31 -2.55 -9.78
C ALA A 109 0.93 -1.28 -9.02
N CYS A 110 0.03 -0.49 -9.58
CA CYS A 110 -0.45 0.75 -9.00
C CYS A 110 -1.96 0.71 -8.82
N LEU A 111 -2.44 1.31 -7.76
CA LEU A 111 -3.86 1.58 -7.55
C LEU A 111 -4.04 2.93 -6.88
N LEU A 112 -5.20 3.53 -7.08
CA LEU A 112 -5.58 4.75 -6.37
C LEU A 112 -6.47 4.40 -5.21
N ASP A 113 -6.20 4.99 -4.06
CA ASP A 113 -7.10 4.96 -2.92
C ASP A 113 -8.34 5.85 -3.16
N PRO A 114 -9.32 5.91 -2.25
CA PRO A 114 -10.52 6.75 -2.42
C PRO A 114 -10.22 8.24 -2.65
N ASP A 115 -9.10 8.75 -2.16
CA ASP A 115 -8.66 10.14 -2.31
C ASP A 115 -7.65 10.35 -3.46
N ALA A 116 -7.48 9.33 -4.30
CA ALA A 116 -6.57 9.32 -5.45
C ALA A 116 -5.07 9.33 -5.08
N HIS A 117 -4.69 8.99 -3.86
CA HIS A 117 -3.30 8.70 -3.56
C HIS A 117 -2.85 7.47 -4.34
N ASN A 118 -1.68 7.55 -4.96
CA ASN A 118 -1.13 6.43 -5.71
C ASN A 118 -0.45 5.44 -4.76
N LEU A 119 -1.08 4.29 -4.56
CA LEU A 119 -0.50 3.19 -3.79
C LEU A 119 0.12 2.20 -4.75
N GLU A 120 1.44 2.13 -4.74
CA GLU A 120 2.20 1.21 -5.56
C GLU A 120 2.66 0.02 -4.72
N VAL A 121 2.69 -1.16 -5.33
CA VAL A 121 3.32 -2.37 -4.78
C VAL A 121 4.39 -2.82 -5.75
N VAL A 122 5.62 -3.05 -5.25
CA VAL A 122 6.79 -3.35 -6.09
C VAL A 122 7.53 -4.59 -5.59
N CYS A 123 7.99 -5.42 -6.53
CA CYS A 123 8.85 -6.55 -6.28
C CYS A 123 10.10 -6.41 -7.15
N HIS A 124 11.27 -6.52 -6.52
CA HIS A 124 12.57 -6.42 -7.19
C HIS A 124 13.26 -7.78 -7.34
N GLU A 125 12.60 -8.84 -6.90
CA GLU A 125 13.19 -10.18 -6.94
C GLU A 125 13.24 -10.71 -8.38
N PRO A 126 14.38 -11.29 -8.80
CA PRO A 126 14.48 -11.98 -10.08
C PRO A 126 13.42 -13.07 -10.21
N VAL A 127 12.94 -13.30 -11.44
CA VAL A 127 12.17 -14.52 -11.69
C VAL A 127 13.10 -15.71 -11.49
N PRO A 128 12.73 -16.69 -10.66
CA PRO A 128 13.48 -17.93 -10.57
C PRO A 128 13.68 -18.51 -11.98
N ALA A 129 14.89 -18.91 -12.32
CA ALA A 129 15.12 -19.62 -13.56
C ALA A 129 14.21 -20.85 -13.60
N ALA A 130 13.50 -21.05 -14.72
CA ALA A 130 12.73 -22.28 -14.89
C ALA A 130 13.66 -23.48 -14.62
N PRO A 131 13.24 -24.49 -13.84
CA PRO A 131 14.05 -25.68 -13.66
C PRO A 131 14.42 -26.22 -15.03
N GLY A 132 15.71 -26.33 -15.29
CA GLY A 132 16.23 -26.82 -16.58
C GLY A 132 15.54 -28.14 -16.90
N ARG A 133 14.92 -28.21 -18.07
CA ARG A 133 14.41 -29.46 -18.59
C ARG A 133 15.62 -30.38 -18.78
N PRO A 134 15.59 -31.64 -18.28
CA PRO A 134 16.66 -32.58 -18.51
C PRO A 134 16.84 -32.88 -20.00
#